data_e62bdb24b683281005ea74cef0ec6c3a
#
_entry.id   e62bdb24b683281005ea74cef0ec6c3a
#
_cell.length_a   1.000
_cell.length_b   1.000
_cell.length_c   1.000
_cell.angle_alpha   90.00
_cell.angle_beta   90.00
_cell.angle_gamma   90.00
#
_symmetry.space_group_name_H-M   'P 1'
#
loop_
_entity.id
_entity.type
_entity.pdbx_description
1 polymer ?
#
loop_
_entity_poly.entity_id
_entity_poly.type
_entity_poly.pdbx_seq_one_letter_code
_entity_poly.pdbx_strand_id
1 'polypeptide(L)'
;IQGTMNRLNIFMDTFFNENSLYEDGSIDKTLQTFRDKGLVYDKDGAVWFKTIDFGKEKDTVLVKSTGEPTYRLPDIAYHVKKLERGFDIWVDVFGADHIATYPDVLSGVESLGFDSKQIDVLVYQFVTIVKDGKPFKMSTRKANFVTLDELMDEVGEDVTRFFFLMRAPGTHLEFDIDAAKEASEKNPVFYLQYAHARIQSILRKVAE
;
A
#
# COMPACT_ATOMS: atom_id res chain seq x y z
N ILE A 1 4.32 -10.25 -9.00
CA ILE A 1 3.54 -9.82 -7.82
C ILE A 1 2.69 -10.97 -7.29
N GLN A 2 1.74 -11.56 -8.08
CA GLN A 2 0.85 -12.62 -7.59
C GLN A 2 1.62 -13.83 -7.04
N GLY A 3 2.63 -14.31 -7.75
CA GLY A 3 3.48 -15.42 -7.29
C GLY A 3 4.17 -15.13 -5.96
N THR A 4 4.71 -13.92 -5.80
CA THR A 4 5.35 -13.45 -4.57
C THR A 4 4.36 -13.41 -3.41
N MET A 5 3.13 -12.90 -3.65
CA MET A 5 2.09 -12.87 -2.63
C MET A 5 1.64 -14.28 -2.22
N ASN A 6 1.49 -15.18 -3.18
CA ASN A 6 1.12 -16.59 -2.92
C ASN A 6 2.15 -17.30 -2.04
N ARG A 7 3.45 -17.03 -2.20
CA ARG A 7 4.52 -17.55 -1.33
C ARG A 7 4.30 -17.15 0.13
N LEU A 8 3.82 -15.94 0.37
CA LEU A 8 3.49 -15.43 1.71
C LEU A 8 2.10 -15.86 2.22
N ASN A 9 1.41 -16.78 1.54
CA ASN A 9 0.02 -17.14 1.82
C ASN A 9 -0.92 -15.92 1.86
N ILE A 10 -0.69 -14.95 0.96
CA ILE A 10 -1.54 -13.80 0.76
C ILE A 10 -2.25 -13.96 -0.58
N PHE A 11 -3.56 -14.19 -0.52
CA PHE A 11 -4.41 -14.41 -1.68
C PHE A 11 -5.32 -13.19 -1.86
N MET A 12 -5.29 -12.61 -3.05
CA MET A 12 -6.12 -11.47 -3.41
C MET A 12 -7.27 -11.94 -4.29
N ASP A 13 -8.48 -11.55 -3.97
CA ASP A 13 -9.67 -11.88 -4.76
C ASP A 13 -9.68 -11.13 -6.10
N THR A 14 -9.12 -9.92 -6.12
CA THR A 14 -9.12 -9.07 -7.31
C THR A 14 -7.76 -8.42 -7.52
N PHE A 15 -7.19 -8.59 -8.70
CA PHE A 15 -6.07 -7.78 -9.21
C PHE A 15 -6.64 -6.76 -10.19
N PHE A 16 -6.62 -5.49 -9.79
CA PHE A 16 -7.12 -4.42 -10.63
C PHE A 16 -5.98 -3.83 -11.48
N ASN A 17 -6.23 -3.69 -12.77
CA ASN A 17 -5.28 -3.06 -13.68
C ASN A 17 -5.68 -1.58 -13.87
N GLU A 18 -4.86 -0.64 -13.42
CA GLU A 18 -5.10 0.80 -13.55
C GLU A 18 -5.36 1.23 -15.01
N ASN A 19 -4.68 0.58 -15.99
CA ASN A 19 -4.88 0.89 -17.39
C ASN A 19 -6.34 0.74 -17.85
N SER A 20 -7.11 -0.14 -17.20
CA SER A 20 -8.53 -0.32 -17.52
C SER A 20 -9.36 0.95 -17.28
N LEU A 21 -8.94 1.85 -16.39
CA LEU A 21 -9.59 3.13 -16.14
C LEU A 21 -9.48 4.11 -17.33
N TYR A 22 -8.41 3.98 -18.09
CA TYR A 22 -8.20 4.75 -19.33
C TYR A 22 -8.99 4.14 -20.47
N GLU A 23 -8.99 2.82 -20.58
CA GLU A 23 -9.65 2.08 -21.67
C GLU A 23 -11.18 2.16 -21.60
N ASP A 24 -11.75 2.14 -20.37
CA ASP A 24 -13.21 2.18 -20.16
C ASP A 24 -13.78 3.59 -20.01
N GLY A 25 -12.93 4.63 -20.13
CA GLY A 25 -13.33 6.03 -20.04
C GLY A 25 -13.62 6.53 -18.62
N SER A 26 -13.27 5.75 -17.57
CA SER A 26 -13.52 6.14 -16.17
C SER A 26 -12.78 7.42 -15.77
N ILE A 27 -11.57 7.64 -16.29
CA ILE A 27 -10.81 8.87 -16.08
C ILE A 27 -11.56 10.09 -16.61
N ASP A 28 -12.00 10.03 -17.89
CA ASP A 28 -12.71 11.12 -18.54
C ASP A 28 -14.06 11.38 -17.88
N LYS A 29 -14.79 10.35 -17.52
CA LYS A 29 -16.07 10.44 -16.81
C LYS A 29 -15.90 11.12 -15.45
N THR A 30 -14.86 10.75 -14.70
CA THR A 30 -14.55 11.36 -13.40
C THR A 30 -14.22 12.84 -13.58
N LEU A 31 -13.35 13.19 -14.52
CA LEU A 31 -13.00 14.58 -14.81
C LEU A 31 -14.21 15.39 -15.26
N GLN A 32 -15.07 14.83 -16.12
CA GLN A 32 -16.28 15.49 -16.56
C GLN A 32 -17.23 15.76 -15.39
N THR A 33 -17.39 14.78 -14.47
CA THR A 33 -18.19 14.98 -13.27
C THR A 33 -17.66 16.11 -12.39
N PHE A 34 -16.34 16.24 -12.28
CA PHE A 34 -15.73 17.37 -11.56
C PHE A 34 -16.03 18.72 -12.27
N ARG A 35 -16.00 18.76 -13.60
CA ARG A 35 -16.37 19.95 -14.39
C ARG A 35 -17.83 20.33 -14.19
N ASP A 36 -18.73 19.37 -14.31
CA ASP A 36 -20.18 19.57 -14.17
C ASP A 36 -20.56 20.10 -12.78
N LYS A 37 -19.84 19.68 -11.76
CA LYS A 37 -20.00 20.16 -10.37
C LYS A 37 -19.25 21.47 -10.08
N GLY A 38 -18.50 22.02 -11.05
CA GLY A 38 -17.73 23.24 -10.86
C GLY A 38 -16.56 23.13 -9.88
N LEU A 39 -16.06 21.90 -9.65
CA LEU A 39 -15.01 21.58 -8.68
C LEU A 39 -13.60 21.78 -9.26
N VAL A 40 -13.49 21.98 -10.56
CA VAL A 40 -12.21 22.20 -11.25
C VAL A 40 -12.25 23.48 -12.08
N TYR A 41 -11.08 23.99 -12.43
CA TYR A 41 -10.90 25.11 -13.35
C TYR A 41 -9.63 24.90 -14.17
N ASP A 42 -9.59 25.55 -15.34
CA ASP A 42 -8.43 25.52 -16.23
C ASP A 42 -7.52 26.73 -15.93
N LYS A 43 -6.22 26.49 -15.76
CA LYS A 43 -5.21 27.51 -15.56
C LYS A 43 -3.87 27.04 -16.12
N ASP A 44 -3.23 27.89 -16.92
CA ASP A 44 -1.91 27.66 -17.54
C ASP A 44 -1.86 26.32 -18.32
N GLY A 45 -2.98 25.99 -19.02
CA GLY A 45 -3.14 24.77 -19.78
C GLY A 45 -3.35 23.50 -18.95
N ALA A 46 -3.40 23.58 -17.63
CA ALA A 46 -3.63 22.48 -16.70
C ALA A 46 -5.03 22.55 -16.10
N VAL A 47 -5.56 21.41 -15.65
CA VAL A 47 -6.84 21.34 -14.91
C VAL A 47 -6.54 21.23 -13.43
N TRP A 48 -7.08 22.17 -12.67
CA TRP A 48 -6.88 22.30 -11.23
C TRP A 48 -8.13 21.93 -10.45
N PHE A 49 -8.00 21.11 -9.43
CA PHE A 49 -9.04 20.79 -8.46
C PHE A 49 -9.01 21.80 -7.32
N LYS A 50 -10.17 22.34 -6.95
CA LYS A 50 -10.37 23.33 -5.90
C LYS A 50 -10.22 22.69 -4.51
N THR A 51 -9.06 22.15 -4.20
CA THR A 51 -8.79 21.49 -2.92
C THR A 51 -8.74 22.44 -1.73
N ILE A 52 -8.61 23.75 -1.96
CA ILE A 52 -8.77 24.79 -0.92
C ILE A 52 -10.15 24.71 -0.28
N ASP A 53 -11.20 24.44 -1.04
CA ASP A 53 -12.58 24.29 -0.56
C ASP A 53 -12.74 23.10 0.40
N PHE A 54 -11.77 22.19 0.40
CA PHE A 54 -11.68 21.00 1.26
C PHE A 54 -10.58 21.10 2.32
N GLY A 55 -10.14 22.34 2.65
CA GLY A 55 -9.20 22.59 3.75
C GLY A 55 -7.73 22.45 3.42
N LYS A 56 -7.37 22.39 2.13
CA LYS A 56 -5.96 22.41 1.70
C LYS A 56 -5.44 23.85 1.61
N GLU A 57 -4.14 24.02 1.71
CA GLU A 57 -3.49 25.34 1.57
C GLU A 57 -3.49 25.86 0.13
N LYS A 58 -3.55 24.95 -0.85
CA LYS A 58 -3.53 25.28 -2.29
C LYS A 58 -4.28 24.23 -3.10
N ASP A 59 -4.77 24.66 -4.27
CA ASP A 59 -5.39 23.76 -5.23
C ASP A 59 -4.40 22.78 -5.84
N THR A 60 -4.93 21.67 -6.32
CA THR A 60 -4.16 20.52 -6.79
C THR A 60 -4.38 20.26 -8.27
N VAL A 61 -3.31 20.01 -9.02
CA VAL A 61 -3.40 19.68 -10.45
C VAL A 61 -3.91 18.25 -10.61
N LEU A 62 -4.98 18.07 -11.38
CA LEU A 62 -5.49 16.77 -11.82
C LEU A 62 -4.99 16.39 -13.22
N VAL A 63 -4.92 17.37 -14.14
CA VAL A 63 -4.40 17.16 -15.50
C VAL A 63 -3.31 18.19 -15.76
N LYS A 64 -2.16 17.74 -16.18
CA LYS A 64 -1.01 18.59 -16.53
C LYS A 64 -1.29 19.40 -17.80
N SER A 65 -0.50 20.44 -18.05
CA SER A 65 -0.53 21.21 -19.31
C SER A 65 -0.18 20.38 -20.55
N THR A 66 0.43 19.21 -20.38
CA THR A 66 0.66 18.23 -21.45
C THR A 66 -0.59 17.44 -21.84
N GLY A 67 -1.70 17.57 -21.09
CA GLY A 67 -2.92 16.78 -21.25
C GLY A 67 -2.90 15.44 -20.47
N GLU A 68 -1.78 15.08 -19.83
CA GLU A 68 -1.67 13.86 -19.06
C GLU A 68 -2.29 14.02 -17.65
N PRO A 69 -3.08 13.05 -17.17
CA PRO A 69 -3.50 13.01 -15.77
C PRO A 69 -2.31 12.98 -14.81
N THR A 70 -2.44 13.62 -13.66
CA THR A 70 -1.59 13.31 -12.50
C THR A 70 -2.09 12.02 -11.84
N TYR A 71 -1.30 11.39 -10.98
CA TYR A 71 -1.70 10.16 -10.26
C TYR A 71 -3.02 10.30 -9.48
N ARG A 72 -3.38 11.51 -9.06
CA ARG A 72 -4.59 11.76 -8.26
C ARG A 72 -5.89 11.47 -9.01
N LEU A 73 -5.96 11.80 -10.27
CA LEU A 73 -7.20 11.60 -11.04
C LEU A 73 -7.50 10.10 -11.25
N PRO A 74 -6.56 9.25 -11.68
CA PRO A 74 -6.74 7.80 -11.69
C PRO A 74 -7.07 7.22 -10.32
N ASP A 75 -6.40 7.67 -9.25
CA ASP A 75 -6.69 7.19 -7.89
C ASP A 75 -8.12 7.52 -7.47
N ILE A 76 -8.63 8.72 -7.73
CA ILE A 76 -10.02 9.09 -7.46
C ILE A 76 -10.98 8.20 -8.27
N ALA A 77 -10.73 8.04 -9.56
CA ALA A 77 -11.55 7.19 -10.42
C ALA A 77 -11.57 5.73 -9.95
N TYR A 78 -10.43 5.21 -9.49
CA TYR A 78 -10.35 3.88 -8.93
C TYR A 78 -11.11 3.75 -7.60
N HIS A 79 -11.07 4.75 -6.74
CA HIS A 79 -11.84 4.76 -5.50
C HIS A 79 -13.35 4.73 -5.77
N VAL A 80 -13.83 5.46 -6.75
CA VAL A 80 -15.24 5.36 -7.20
C VAL A 80 -15.56 3.92 -7.59
N LYS A 81 -14.72 3.29 -8.40
CA LYS A 81 -14.88 1.87 -8.77
C LYS A 81 -14.85 0.91 -7.58
N LYS A 82 -14.00 1.18 -6.57
CA LYS A 82 -13.97 0.39 -5.33
C LYS A 82 -15.28 0.52 -4.58
N LEU A 83 -15.76 1.75 -4.38
CA LEU A 83 -17.00 2.04 -3.65
C LEU A 83 -18.23 1.40 -4.31
N GLU A 84 -18.27 1.31 -5.63
CA GLU A 84 -19.31 0.59 -6.39
C GLU A 84 -19.36 -0.92 -6.11
N ARG A 85 -18.31 -1.52 -5.51
CA ARG A 85 -18.29 -2.95 -5.13
C ARG A 85 -19.17 -3.28 -3.92
N GLY A 86 -19.59 -2.28 -3.14
CA GLY A 86 -20.56 -2.45 -2.06
C GLY A 86 -20.05 -3.17 -0.82
N PHE A 87 -18.78 -3.03 -0.47
CA PHE A 87 -18.24 -3.54 0.79
C PHE A 87 -18.65 -2.66 1.97
N ASP A 88 -18.79 -3.25 3.15
CA ASP A 88 -19.15 -2.52 4.38
C ASP A 88 -17.94 -1.82 5.02
N ILE A 89 -16.73 -2.31 4.80
CA ILE A 89 -15.48 -1.81 5.36
C ILE A 89 -14.48 -1.59 4.25
N TRP A 90 -13.88 -0.41 4.23
CA TRP A 90 -12.87 0.01 3.24
C TRP A 90 -11.59 0.32 3.97
N VAL A 91 -10.52 -0.34 3.60
CA VAL A 91 -9.19 -0.07 4.16
C VAL A 91 -8.21 0.15 3.01
N ASP A 92 -7.70 1.37 2.91
CA ASP A 92 -6.62 1.69 1.98
C ASP A 92 -5.28 1.60 2.70
N VAL A 93 -4.36 0.84 2.12
CA VAL A 93 -3.02 0.64 2.68
C VAL A 93 -2.01 1.39 1.81
N PHE A 94 -1.38 2.41 2.38
CA PHE A 94 -0.42 3.28 1.70
C PHE A 94 0.95 3.28 2.38
N GLY A 95 2.01 3.50 1.60
CA GLY A 95 3.31 3.86 2.13
C GLY A 95 3.32 5.31 2.66
N ALA A 96 4.29 5.62 3.51
CA ALA A 96 4.43 6.95 4.13
C ALA A 96 4.67 8.08 3.11
N ASP A 97 5.11 7.76 1.92
CA ASP A 97 5.25 8.70 0.78
C ASP A 97 3.90 9.22 0.26
N HIS A 98 2.80 8.54 0.56
CA HIS A 98 1.45 8.97 0.18
C HIS A 98 0.77 9.89 1.21
N ILE A 99 1.36 10.16 2.38
CA ILE A 99 0.76 10.99 3.45
C ILE A 99 0.29 12.35 2.91
N ALA A 100 1.06 12.96 2.01
CA ALA A 100 0.71 14.27 1.43
C ALA A 100 -0.32 14.20 0.30
N THR A 101 -0.56 13.04 -0.28
CA THR A 101 -1.36 12.88 -1.51
C THR A 101 -2.71 12.21 -1.30
N TYR A 102 -2.81 11.23 -0.40
CA TYR A 102 -4.08 10.54 -0.18
C TYR A 102 -5.23 11.46 0.29
N PRO A 103 -5.01 12.57 1.07
CA PRO A 103 -6.09 13.47 1.44
C PRO A 103 -6.75 14.14 0.23
N ASP A 104 -6.00 14.38 -0.86
CA ASP A 104 -6.55 14.92 -2.10
C ASP A 104 -7.51 13.92 -2.77
N VAL A 105 -7.16 12.63 -2.69
CA VAL A 105 -8.00 11.53 -3.21
C VAL A 105 -9.29 11.43 -2.41
N LEU A 106 -9.22 11.47 -1.07
CA LEU A 106 -10.40 11.44 -0.21
C LEU A 106 -11.31 12.65 -0.45
N SER A 107 -10.74 13.86 -0.58
CA SER A 107 -11.49 15.06 -0.93
C SER A 107 -12.16 14.93 -2.30
N GLY A 108 -11.48 14.31 -3.27
CA GLY A 108 -12.04 14.01 -4.58
C GLY A 108 -13.25 13.07 -4.48
N VAL A 109 -13.13 11.99 -3.74
CA VAL A 109 -14.19 11.00 -3.50
C VAL A 109 -15.41 11.66 -2.82
N GLU A 110 -15.17 12.45 -1.78
CA GLU A 110 -16.22 13.18 -1.05
C GLU A 110 -16.95 14.19 -1.95
N SER A 111 -16.21 14.92 -2.77
CA SER A 111 -16.79 15.90 -3.72
C SER A 111 -17.64 15.24 -4.80
N LEU A 112 -17.40 13.97 -5.10
CA LEU A 112 -18.24 13.16 -5.99
C LEU A 112 -19.53 12.66 -5.34
N GLY A 113 -19.65 12.78 -4.00
CA GLY A 113 -20.86 12.45 -3.24
C GLY A 113 -20.77 11.14 -2.47
N PHE A 114 -19.57 10.57 -2.33
CA PHE A 114 -19.34 9.41 -1.49
C PHE A 114 -18.88 9.85 -0.10
N ASP A 115 -19.17 9.06 0.92
CA ASP A 115 -18.73 9.34 2.29
C ASP A 115 -17.28 8.85 2.47
N SER A 116 -16.33 9.79 2.42
CA SER A 116 -14.90 9.50 2.60
C SER A 116 -14.55 8.94 3.98
N LYS A 117 -15.43 9.13 5.00
CA LYS A 117 -15.24 8.60 6.36
C LYS A 117 -15.41 7.07 6.45
N GLN A 118 -15.98 6.45 5.43
CA GLN A 118 -16.05 5.00 5.32
C GLN A 118 -14.72 4.37 4.91
N ILE A 119 -13.73 5.17 4.52
CA ILE A 119 -12.43 4.71 4.08
C ILE A 119 -11.42 4.89 5.22
N ASP A 120 -11.02 3.79 5.85
CA ASP A 120 -9.92 3.78 6.79
C ASP A 120 -8.59 3.79 6.03
N VAL A 121 -7.71 4.73 6.35
CA VAL A 121 -6.39 4.83 5.72
C VAL A 121 -5.32 4.33 6.66
N LEU A 122 -4.67 3.24 6.28
CA LEU A 122 -3.57 2.65 7.02
C LEU A 122 -2.24 3.02 6.35
N VAL A 123 -1.42 3.82 7.04
CA VAL A 123 -0.12 4.27 6.51
C VAL A 123 1.01 3.46 7.12
N TYR A 124 1.77 2.78 6.25
CA TYR A 124 2.98 2.04 6.63
C TYR A 124 4.22 2.91 6.49
N GLN A 125 5.09 2.84 7.50
CA GLN A 125 6.41 3.46 7.45
C GLN A 125 7.37 2.66 6.54
N PHE A 126 8.44 3.33 6.13
CA PHE A 126 9.49 2.71 5.34
C PHE A 126 10.14 1.55 6.08
N VAL A 127 10.59 0.56 5.30
CA VAL A 127 11.39 -0.57 5.80
C VAL A 127 12.84 -0.32 5.41
N THR A 128 13.74 -0.42 6.38
CA THR A 128 15.19 -0.40 6.15
C THR A 128 15.70 -1.84 6.25
N ILE A 129 16.30 -2.35 5.19
CA ILE A 129 17.01 -3.63 5.24
C ILE A 129 18.38 -3.39 5.88
N VAL A 130 18.74 -4.23 6.85
CA VAL A 130 20.04 -4.23 7.53
C VAL A 130 20.75 -5.56 7.22
N LYS A 131 22.02 -5.50 6.84
CA LYS A 131 22.88 -6.66 6.59
C LYS A 131 24.28 -6.35 7.10
N ASP A 132 24.94 -7.30 7.75
CA ASP A 132 26.26 -7.13 8.40
C ASP A 132 26.29 -5.90 9.35
N GLY A 133 25.18 -5.67 10.08
CA GLY A 133 25.02 -4.56 11.00
C GLY A 133 24.96 -3.17 10.35
N LYS A 134 24.72 -3.08 9.04
CA LYS A 134 24.66 -1.82 8.30
C LYS A 134 23.41 -1.72 7.44
N PRO A 135 22.79 -0.52 7.36
CA PRO A 135 21.70 -0.30 6.44
C PRO A 135 22.12 -0.55 4.97
N PHE A 136 21.37 -1.43 4.31
CA PHE A 136 21.55 -1.69 2.89
C PHE A 136 20.91 -0.56 2.08
N LYS A 137 21.74 0.25 1.43
CA LYS A 137 21.26 1.39 0.63
C LYS A 137 20.65 0.91 -0.68
N MET A 138 19.34 0.88 -0.74
CA MET A 138 18.60 0.60 -1.97
C MET A 138 18.56 1.81 -2.88
N SER A 139 18.72 1.59 -4.19
CA SER A 139 18.62 2.62 -5.22
C SER A 139 18.10 2.03 -6.52
N THR A 140 16.92 2.46 -6.93
CA THR A 140 16.33 2.07 -8.22
C THR A 140 17.21 2.49 -9.42
N ARG A 141 17.89 3.66 -9.31
CA ARG A 141 18.79 4.16 -10.36
C ARG A 141 20.05 3.31 -10.54
N LYS A 142 20.49 2.62 -9.49
CA LYS A 142 21.68 1.76 -9.50
C LYS A 142 21.33 0.28 -9.62
N ALA A 143 20.04 -0.07 -9.81
CA ALA A 143 19.53 -1.45 -9.77
C ALA A 143 20.00 -2.23 -8.52
N ASN A 144 20.19 -1.52 -7.40
CA ASN A 144 20.59 -2.10 -6.11
C ASN A 144 19.39 -2.05 -5.17
N PHE A 145 18.59 -3.10 -5.18
CA PHE A 145 17.44 -3.28 -4.30
C PHE A 145 17.31 -4.77 -3.97
N VAL A 146 16.81 -5.07 -2.80
CA VAL A 146 16.43 -6.43 -2.39
C VAL A 146 14.97 -6.59 -2.70
N THR A 147 14.63 -7.55 -3.54
CA THR A 147 13.24 -7.91 -3.79
C THR A 147 12.67 -8.72 -2.65
N LEU A 148 11.35 -8.75 -2.52
CA LEU A 148 10.69 -9.58 -1.52
C LEU A 148 10.95 -11.07 -1.76
N ASP A 149 11.05 -11.49 -3.03
CA ASP A 149 11.40 -12.87 -3.38
C ASP A 149 12.82 -13.23 -2.92
N GLU A 150 13.82 -12.37 -3.18
CA GLU A 150 15.19 -12.57 -2.70
C GLU A 150 15.26 -12.62 -1.18
N LEU A 151 14.47 -11.78 -0.49
CA LEU A 151 14.41 -11.79 0.97
C LEU A 151 13.84 -13.11 1.49
N MET A 152 12.75 -13.60 0.89
CA MET A 152 12.17 -14.91 1.22
C MET A 152 13.12 -16.07 0.93
N ASP A 153 13.89 -15.99 -0.16
CA ASP A 153 14.90 -17.01 -0.50
C ASP A 153 16.04 -17.01 0.53
N GLU A 154 16.34 -15.87 1.15
CA GLU A 154 17.43 -15.73 2.12
C GLU A 154 17.04 -16.12 3.54
N VAL A 155 15.81 -15.81 4.00
CA VAL A 155 15.37 -16.02 5.39
C VAL A 155 14.13 -16.91 5.54
N GLY A 156 13.47 -17.26 4.45
CA GLY A 156 12.23 -18.05 4.43
C GLY A 156 10.97 -17.19 4.54
N GLU A 157 9.86 -17.74 4.06
CA GLU A 157 8.55 -17.09 3.99
C GLU A 157 7.98 -16.73 5.37
N ASP A 158 8.03 -17.67 6.30
CA ASP A 158 7.49 -17.51 7.67
C ASP A 158 8.22 -16.39 8.41
N VAL A 159 9.55 -16.38 8.31
CA VAL A 159 10.40 -15.37 8.95
C VAL A 159 10.12 -14.00 8.34
N THR A 160 10.08 -13.91 6.99
CA THR A 160 9.78 -12.68 6.29
C THR A 160 8.42 -12.13 6.75
N ARG A 161 7.37 -12.95 6.69
CA ARG A 161 6.01 -12.55 7.09
C ARG A 161 5.95 -12.07 8.53
N PHE A 162 6.56 -12.80 9.46
CA PHE A 162 6.56 -12.46 10.87
C PHE A 162 7.25 -11.12 11.13
N PHE A 163 8.44 -10.91 10.57
CA PHE A 163 9.20 -9.67 10.77
C PHE A 163 8.45 -8.44 10.26
N PHE A 164 7.75 -8.54 9.12
CA PHE A 164 6.90 -7.47 8.63
C PHE A 164 5.69 -7.19 9.54
N LEU A 165 5.14 -8.21 10.19
CA LEU A 165 3.94 -8.09 11.04
C LEU A 165 4.25 -7.76 12.52
N MET A 166 5.49 -7.93 12.96
CA MET A 166 5.85 -7.73 14.38
C MET A 166 5.85 -6.27 14.83
N ARG A 167 5.78 -5.33 13.90
CA ARG A 167 5.73 -3.89 14.18
C ARG A 167 4.39 -3.31 13.77
N ALA A 168 3.95 -2.29 14.53
CA ALA A 168 2.78 -1.53 14.14
C ALA A 168 3.05 -0.76 12.82
N PRO A 169 2.04 -0.60 11.97
CA PRO A 169 2.19 0.04 10.64
C PRO A 169 2.89 1.38 10.66
N GLY A 170 2.57 2.24 11.65
CA GLY A 170 3.18 3.57 11.79
C GLY A 170 4.61 3.58 12.35
N THR A 171 5.19 2.41 12.65
CA THR A 171 6.52 2.28 13.22
C THR A 171 7.53 1.90 12.14
N HIS A 172 8.66 2.61 12.09
CA HIS A 172 9.77 2.26 11.20
C HIS A 172 10.26 0.84 11.50
N LEU A 173 10.39 0.02 10.45
CA LEU A 173 10.89 -1.34 10.54
C LEU A 173 12.35 -1.41 10.04
N GLU A 174 13.26 -1.82 10.90
CA GLU A 174 14.57 -2.30 10.49
C GLU A 174 14.50 -3.81 10.37
N PHE A 175 14.60 -4.31 9.14
CA PHE A 175 14.65 -5.74 8.86
C PHE A 175 16.11 -6.19 8.83
N ASP A 176 16.56 -6.74 9.93
CA ASP A 176 17.92 -7.28 10.07
C ASP A 176 17.95 -8.72 9.55
N ILE A 177 18.62 -8.91 8.40
CA ILE A 177 18.73 -10.22 7.73
C ILE A 177 19.53 -11.21 8.59
N ASP A 178 20.57 -10.73 9.28
CA ASP A 178 21.42 -11.60 10.08
C ASP A 178 20.65 -12.11 11.32
N ALA A 179 19.93 -11.21 11.98
CA ALA A 179 19.04 -11.59 13.08
C ALA A 179 17.91 -12.52 12.63
N ALA A 180 17.37 -12.31 11.44
CA ALA A 180 16.32 -13.13 10.85
C ALA A 180 16.79 -14.57 10.53
N LYS A 181 18.08 -14.75 10.24
CA LYS A 181 18.70 -16.06 9.97
C LYS A 181 19.11 -16.81 11.25
N GLU A 182 19.17 -16.13 12.38
CA GLU A 182 19.69 -16.75 13.60
C GLU A 182 18.74 -17.85 14.09
N ALA A 183 19.25 -19.08 14.20
CA ALA A 183 18.52 -20.24 14.71
C ALA A 183 18.67 -20.36 16.23
N SER A 184 18.31 -19.31 16.97
CA SER A 184 18.43 -19.25 18.42
C SER A 184 17.20 -18.56 19.06
N GLU A 185 17.15 -18.58 20.39
CA GLU A 185 16.10 -17.89 21.18
C GLU A 185 16.04 -16.37 20.94
N LYS A 186 17.08 -15.78 20.36
CA LYS A 186 17.10 -14.37 19.99
C LYS A 186 16.26 -14.07 18.76
N ASN A 187 16.01 -15.07 17.90
CA ASN A 187 15.10 -14.95 16.78
C ASN A 187 13.67 -15.28 17.26
N PRO A 188 12.75 -14.30 17.30
CA PRO A 188 11.39 -14.51 17.80
C PRO A 188 10.61 -15.53 16.99
N VAL A 189 10.88 -15.68 15.69
CA VAL A 189 10.22 -16.67 14.83
C VAL A 189 10.65 -18.08 15.22
N PHE A 190 11.96 -18.29 15.38
CA PHE A 190 12.50 -19.58 15.80
C PHE A 190 11.93 -20.01 17.15
N TYR A 191 11.83 -19.06 18.10
CA TYR A 191 11.25 -19.32 19.41
C TYR A 191 9.78 -19.74 19.33
N LEU A 192 8.98 -19.05 18.51
CA LEU A 192 7.57 -19.39 18.28
C LEU A 192 7.40 -20.75 17.60
N GLN A 193 8.19 -21.05 16.58
CA GLN A 193 8.18 -22.35 15.89
C GLN A 193 8.58 -23.47 16.82
N TYR A 194 9.59 -23.25 17.67
CA TYR A 194 9.99 -24.21 18.70
C TYR A 194 8.87 -24.48 19.71
N ALA A 195 8.24 -23.41 20.23
CA ALA A 195 7.11 -23.54 21.16
C ALA A 195 5.94 -24.33 20.52
N HIS A 196 5.58 -24.02 19.27
CA HIS A 196 4.56 -24.75 18.52
C HIS A 196 4.91 -26.24 18.37
N ALA A 197 6.14 -26.57 17.98
CA ALA A 197 6.60 -27.95 17.82
C ALA A 197 6.53 -28.73 19.14
N ARG A 198 6.88 -28.10 20.28
CA ARG A 198 6.78 -28.68 21.61
C ARG A 198 5.33 -28.97 22.00
N ILE A 199 4.43 -28.01 21.79
CA ILE A 199 2.99 -28.17 22.07
C ILE A 199 2.42 -29.31 21.24
N GLN A 200 2.69 -29.35 19.94
CA GLN A 200 2.22 -30.43 19.06
C GLN A 200 2.77 -31.82 19.46
N SER A 201 4.01 -31.87 19.95
CA SER A 201 4.60 -33.11 20.45
C SER A 201 3.88 -33.61 21.71
N ILE A 202 3.51 -32.69 22.61
CA ILE A 202 2.77 -33.06 23.84
C ILE A 202 1.36 -33.56 23.47
N LEU A 203 0.65 -32.81 22.59
CA LEU A 203 -0.70 -33.20 22.19
C LEU A 203 -0.75 -34.59 21.52
N ARG A 204 0.24 -34.92 20.70
CA ARG A 204 0.34 -36.25 20.10
C ARG A 204 0.49 -37.34 21.14
N LYS A 205 1.35 -37.12 22.15
CA LYS A 205 1.57 -38.10 23.22
C LYS A 205 0.38 -38.31 24.16
N VAL A 206 -0.50 -37.32 24.26
CA VAL A 206 -1.73 -37.42 25.08
C VAL A 206 -2.84 -38.13 24.30
N ALA A 207 -2.78 -38.10 22.96
CA ALA A 207 -3.78 -38.76 22.09
C ALA A 207 -3.48 -40.27 21.84
N GLU A 208 -2.28 -40.74 22.19
CA GLU A 208 -1.88 -42.16 22.23
C GLU A 208 -2.29 -42.83 23.54
#